data_082e665f0638c83c6c1c47a0e6f24f12
#
_entry.id   082e665f0638c83c6c1c47a0e6f24f12
#
_cell.length_a   1.000
_cell.length_b   1.000
_cell.length_c   1.000
_cell.angle_alpha   90.00
_cell.angle_beta   90.00
_cell.angle_gamma   90.00
#
_symmetry.space_group_name_H-M   'P 1'
#
loop_
_entity.id
_entity.type
_entity.pdbx_description
1 polymer ?
#
loop_
_entity_poly.entity_id
_entity_poly.type
_entity_poly.pdbx_seq_one_letter_code
_entity_poly.pdbx_strand_id
1 'polypeptide(L)'
;GGPDGELGASMRYLTQRYGMPYNEVKGILTDIGTEELAHMEMVCAMVYQLTRNLTPEQIKASGFDTYFVDHTASVYPVAASGLPWRAEYIQSKGDIIADLHEDMGAEQKARVTYDNLIRLIDDPDILDPLKFLREREIVHYQRFGEANPTHSNRFITSYIGSKRDFQTMEAPFVHLCTN
;
A
#
# COMPACT_ATOMS: atom_id res chain seq x y z
N GLY A 1 -3.68 -2.03 8.52
CA GLY A 1 -2.63 -3.05 8.59
C GLY A 1 -2.89 -4.23 7.65
N GLY A 2 -1.96 -5.14 7.59
CA GLY A 2 -2.04 -6.29 6.70
C GLY A 2 -1.45 -6.05 5.31
N PRO A 3 -1.50 -7.09 4.42
CA PRO A 3 -0.82 -7.03 3.11
C PRO A 3 -1.47 -6.06 2.13
N ASP A 4 -2.75 -5.80 2.30
CA ASP A 4 -3.56 -4.94 1.43
C ASP A 4 -4.03 -3.66 2.15
N GLY A 5 -3.36 -3.32 3.27
CA GLY A 5 -3.63 -2.09 4.03
C GLY A 5 -2.70 -0.95 3.63
N GLU A 6 -3.05 0.26 4.01
CA GLU A 6 -2.39 1.51 3.61
C GLU A 6 -0.90 1.57 3.97
N LEU A 7 -0.51 1.08 5.16
CA LEU A 7 0.90 1.01 5.54
C LEU A 7 1.68 0.05 4.63
N GLY A 8 1.10 -1.10 4.32
CA GLY A 8 1.69 -2.08 3.39
C GLY A 8 1.85 -1.50 1.98
N ALA A 9 0.84 -0.82 1.46
CA ALA A 9 0.83 -0.13 0.18
C ALA A 9 1.92 0.94 0.12
N SER A 10 1.94 1.86 1.11
CA SER A 10 2.96 2.90 1.20
C SER A 10 4.37 2.34 1.17
N MET A 11 4.68 1.39 2.06
CA MET A 11 6.02 0.81 2.16
C MET A 11 6.42 0.04 0.90
N ARG A 12 5.47 -0.60 0.21
CA ARG A 12 5.68 -1.27 -1.08
C ARG A 12 6.12 -0.25 -2.14
N TYR A 13 5.32 0.78 -2.38
CA TYR A 13 5.58 1.77 -3.44
C TYR A 13 6.86 2.57 -3.18
N LEU A 14 7.07 3.03 -1.96
CA LEU A 14 8.27 3.75 -1.56
C LEU A 14 9.55 2.89 -1.62
N THR A 15 9.44 1.57 -1.50
CA THR A 15 10.56 0.64 -1.68
C THR A 15 10.82 0.35 -3.15
N GLN A 16 9.78 0.05 -3.93
CA GLN A 16 9.88 -0.29 -5.35
C GLN A 16 10.49 0.83 -6.18
N ARG A 17 10.25 2.11 -5.82
CA ARG A 17 10.77 3.27 -6.55
C ARG A 17 12.29 3.23 -6.77
N TYR A 18 13.05 2.63 -5.86
CA TYR A 18 14.51 2.54 -5.99
C TYR A 18 14.97 1.58 -7.10
N GLY A 19 14.14 0.59 -7.43
CA GLY A 19 14.39 -0.36 -8.53
C GLY A 19 13.85 0.09 -9.89
N MET A 20 13.13 1.22 -9.98
CA MET A 20 12.51 1.66 -11.23
C MET A 20 13.50 2.33 -12.18
N PRO A 21 13.46 2.00 -13.48
CA PRO A 21 14.38 2.57 -14.47
C PRO A 21 14.01 4.00 -14.92
N TYR A 22 12.72 4.41 -14.77
CA TYR A 22 12.21 5.68 -15.27
C TYR A 22 11.85 6.64 -14.14
N ASN A 23 12.26 7.91 -14.27
CA ASN A 23 12.00 8.94 -13.25
C ASN A 23 10.50 9.23 -13.09
N GLU A 24 9.72 9.14 -14.16
CA GLU A 24 8.27 9.30 -14.14
C GLU A 24 7.61 8.24 -13.26
N VAL A 25 8.03 6.99 -13.37
CA VAL A 25 7.53 5.89 -12.55
C VAL A 25 7.96 6.05 -11.10
N LYS A 26 9.22 6.46 -10.85
CA LYS A 26 9.68 6.81 -9.50
C LYS A 26 8.83 7.92 -8.87
N GLY A 27 8.48 8.93 -9.68
CA GLY A 27 7.60 10.03 -9.26
C GLY A 27 6.21 9.53 -8.86
N ILE A 28 5.58 8.70 -9.68
CA ILE A 28 4.26 8.11 -9.40
C ILE A 28 4.30 7.27 -8.13
N LEU A 29 5.27 6.37 -7.99
CA LEU A 29 5.44 5.54 -6.79
C LEU A 29 5.70 6.36 -5.52
N THR A 30 6.42 7.49 -5.65
CA THR A 30 6.65 8.40 -4.52
C THR A 30 5.38 9.12 -4.12
N ASP A 31 4.67 9.66 -5.10
CA ASP A 31 3.46 10.45 -4.91
C ASP A 31 2.36 9.58 -4.27
N ILE A 32 2.05 8.45 -4.87
CA ILE A 32 1.05 7.51 -4.34
C ILE A 32 1.52 6.95 -2.99
N GLY A 33 2.76 6.49 -2.87
CA GLY A 33 3.26 5.92 -1.61
C GLY A 33 3.24 6.90 -0.43
N THR A 34 3.39 8.20 -0.65
CA THR A 34 3.21 9.20 0.40
C THR A 34 1.75 9.51 0.67
N GLU A 35 0.87 9.44 -0.33
CA GLU A 35 -0.57 9.57 -0.15
C GLU A 35 -1.14 8.44 0.72
N GLU A 36 -0.64 7.20 0.57
CA GLU A 36 -1.06 6.06 1.40
C GLU A 36 -0.77 6.24 2.90
N LEU A 37 0.25 7.03 3.26
CA LEU A 37 0.46 7.40 4.67
C LEU A 37 -0.66 8.32 5.18
N ALA A 38 -1.19 9.20 4.34
CA ALA A 38 -2.35 10.03 4.70
C ALA A 38 -3.63 9.19 4.79
N HIS A 39 -3.81 8.20 3.93
CA HIS A 39 -4.92 7.24 4.00
C HIS A 39 -4.84 6.42 5.30
N MET A 40 -3.66 5.95 5.68
CA MET A 40 -3.44 5.29 6.96
C MET A 40 -3.85 6.20 8.14
N GLU A 41 -3.47 7.48 8.11
CA GLU A 41 -3.85 8.45 9.13
C GLU A 41 -5.39 8.63 9.20
N MET A 42 -6.08 8.69 8.07
CA MET A 42 -7.54 8.76 8.03
C MET A 42 -8.18 7.53 8.70
N VAL A 43 -7.70 6.33 8.40
CA VAL A 43 -8.20 5.09 9.03
C VAL A 43 -7.91 5.10 10.53
N CYS A 44 -6.70 5.46 10.94
CA CYS A 44 -6.33 5.55 12.36
C CYS A 44 -7.18 6.57 13.11
N ALA A 45 -7.46 7.73 12.50
CA ALA A 45 -8.31 8.77 13.07
C ALA A 45 -9.75 8.27 13.28
N MET A 46 -10.32 7.57 12.30
CA MET A 46 -11.66 6.95 12.44
C MET A 46 -11.68 5.95 13.59
N VAL A 47 -10.73 5.03 13.65
CA VAL A 47 -10.64 4.03 14.73
C VAL A 47 -10.47 4.72 16.09
N TYR A 48 -9.61 5.73 16.19
CA TYR A 48 -9.43 6.50 17.41
C TYR A 48 -10.74 7.17 17.85
N GLN A 49 -11.45 7.85 16.96
CA GLN A 49 -12.70 8.53 17.28
C GLN A 49 -13.80 7.57 17.73
N LEU A 50 -13.88 6.41 17.11
CA LEU A 50 -14.85 5.36 17.46
C LEU A 50 -14.57 4.72 18.83
N THR A 51 -13.29 4.67 19.23
CA THR A 51 -12.88 3.87 20.40
C THR A 51 -12.44 4.69 21.61
N ARG A 52 -12.13 5.99 21.45
CA ARG A 52 -11.55 6.85 22.50
C ARG A 52 -12.33 6.96 23.81
N ASN A 53 -13.64 6.70 23.76
CA ASN A 53 -14.51 6.79 24.95
C ASN A 53 -14.91 5.42 25.49
N LEU A 54 -14.38 4.33 24.93
CA LEU A 54 -14.66 2.98 25.41
C LEU A 54 -13.84 2.68 26.66
N THR A 55 -14.44 1.98 27.63
CA THR A 55 -13.69 1.46 28.77
C THR A 55 -12.87 0.23 28.34
N PRO A 56 -11.81 -0.13 29.10
CA PRO A 56 -11.05 -1.35 28.83
C PRO A 56 -11.91 -2.62 28.75
N GLU A 57 -12.96 -2.68 29.58
CA GLU A 57 -13.90 -3.80 29.61
C GLU A 57 -14.74 -3.84 28.31
N GLN A 58 -15.17 -2.69 27.80
CA GLN A 58 -15.91 -2.59 26.53
C GLN A 58 -15.02 -2.97 25.34
N ILE A 59 -13.77 -2.51 25.31
CA ILE A 59 -12.77 -2.88 24.29
C ILE A 59 -12.58 -4.39 24.28
N LYS A 60 -12.37 -5.00 25.45
CA LYS A 60 -12.19 -6.44 25.58
C LYS A 60 -13.44 -7.22 25.19
N ALA A 61 -14.62 -6.76 25.63
CA ALA A 61 -15.88 -7.42 25.31
C ALA A 61 -16.23 -7.39 23.81
N SER A 62 -15.76 -6.35 23.10
CA SER A 62 -15.94 -6.22 21.64
C SER A 62 -14.90 -7.00 20.81
N GLY A 63 -13.85 -7.52 21.43
CA GLY A 63 -12.75 -8.19 20.74
C GLY A 63 -11.73 -7.24 20.10
N PHE A 64 -11.78 -5.93 20.42
CA PHE A 64 -10.85 -4.93 19.89
C PHE A 64 -9.50 -4.87 20.61
N ASP A 65 -9.35 -5.52 21.75
CA ASP A 65 -8.13 -5.50 22.55
C ASP A 65 -6.90 -5.97 21.76
N THR A 66 -7.07 -6.84 20.76
CA THR A 66 -6.00 -7.30 19.87
C THR A 66 -5.42 -6.20 18.99
N TYR A 67 -6.12 -5.08 18.80
CA TYR A 67 -5.70 -3.95 17.96
C TYR A 67 -5.05 -2.80 18.77
N PHE A 68 -4.98 -2.94 20.08
CA PHE A 68 -4.42 -1.93 20.97
C PHE A 68 -3.05 -2.38 21.52
N VAL A 69 -2.07 -1.47 21.51
CA VAL A 69 -0.79 -1.65 22.20
C VAL A 69 -1.07 -1.89 23.68
N ASP A 70 -0.35 -2.84 24.26
CA ASP A 70 -0.60 -3.28 25.64
C ASP A 70 -2.06 -3.65 25.92
N HIS A 71 -2.78 -4.01 24.85
CA HIS A 71 -4.16 -4.49 24.82
C HIS A 71 -5.23 -3.45 25.19
N THR A 72 -4.87 -2.22 25.56
CA THR A 72 -5.87 -1.20 25.90
C THR A 72 -5.38 0.25 25.76
N ALA A 73 -4.08 0.49 25.53
CA ALA A 73 -3.51 1.84 25.65
C ALA A 73 -3.54 2.66 24.36
N SER A 74 -3.24 2.05 23.22
CA SER A 74 -3.12 2.75 21.94
C SER A 74 -3.35 1.81 20.76
N VAL A 75 -3.94 2.32 19.69
CA VAL A 75 -4.11 1.59 18.41
C VAL A 75 -2.79 1.54 17.66
N TYR A 76 -2.49 0.41 17.02
CA TYR A 76 -1.35 0.25 16.13
C TYR A 76 -1.74 -0.50 14.84
N PRO A 77 -0.97 -0.37 13.75
CA PRO A 77 -1.30 -1.02 12.48
C PRO A 77 -1.28 -2.54 12.60
N VAL A 78 -2.45 -3.14 12.37
CA VAL A 78 -2.67 -4.60 12.48
C VAL A 78 -3.67 -5.02 11.40
N ALA A 79 -3.53 -6.23 10.90
CA ALA A 79 -4.52 -6.79 9.98
C ALA A 79 -5.83 -7.13 10.69
N ALA A 80 -6.94 -7.22 9.95
CA ALA A 80 -8.24 -7.63 10.48
C ALA A 80 -8.20 -9.03 11.16
N SER A 81 -7.24 -9.88 10.79
CA SER A 81 -6.95 -11.17 11.42
C SER A 81 -6.25 -11.06 12.80
N GLY A 82 -5.90 -9.85 13.24
CA GLY A 82 -5.13 -9.62 14.47
C GLY A 82 -3.60 -9.74 14.31
N LEU A 83 -3.09 -9.99 13.10
CA LEU A 83 -1.66 -10.06 12.85
C LEU A 83 -1.06 -8.66 12.68
N PRO A 84 0.06 -8.32 13.33
CA PRO A 84 0.77 -7.07 13.15
C PRO A 84 1.24 -6.89 11.71
N TRP A 85 1.52 -5.64 11.32
CA TRP A 85 2.17 -5.35 10.05
C TRP A 85 3.53 -6.07 9.95
N ARG A 86 3.86 -6.58 8.74
CA ARG A 86 5.08 -7.36 8.49
C ARG A 86 5.80 -6.88 7.23
N ALA A 87 7.13 -6.79 7.29
CA ALA A 87 7.95 -6.35 6.17
C ALA A 87 7.80 -7.23 4.91
N GLU A 88 7.36 -8.48 5.05
CA GLU A 88 7.07 -9.37 3.92
C GLU A 88 5.93 -8.87 3.02
N TYR A 89 5.12 -7.90 3.47
CA TYR A 89 4.07 -7.26 2.67
C TYR A 89 4.59 -6.28 1.62
N ILE A 90 5.88 -5.93 1.65
CA ILE A 90 6.49 -4.98 0.72
C ILE A 90 6.45 -5.48 -0.73
N GLN A 91 6.63 -6.79 -0.98
CA GLN A 91 6.45 -7.41 -2.29
C GLN A 91 7.23 -6.76 -3.45
N SER A 92 8.40 -6.16 -3.18
CA SER A 92 9.25 -5.56 -4.20
C SER A 92 10.15 -6.60 -4.89
N LYS A 93 10.19 -6.60 -6.23
CA LYS A 93 11.03 -7.49 -7.04
C LYS A 93 12.10 -6.75 -7.84
N GLY A 94 11.97 -5.42 -8.00
CA GLY A 94 12.88 -4.62 -8.83
C GLY A 94 12.66 -4.80 -10.35
N ASP A 95 11.54 -5.39 -10.76
CA ASP A 95 11.10 -5.46 -12.15
C ASP A 95 9.85 -4.58 -12.32
N ILE A 96 9.92 -3.62 -13.22
CA ILE A 96 8.86 -2.61 -13.40
C ILE A 96 7.51 -3.23 -13.76
N ILE A 97 7.49 -4.31 -14.55
CA ILE A 97 6.25 -4.96 -14.95
C ILE A 97 5.67 -5.73 -13.76
N ALA A 98 6.49 -6.53 -13.09
CA ALA A 98 6.07 -7.33 -11.94
C ALA A 98 5.57 -6.44 -10.81
N ASP A 99 6.32 -5.40 -10.46
CA ASP A 99 6.01 -4.51 -9.33
C ASP A 99 4.74 -3.69 -9.62
N LEU A 100 4.58 -3.10 -10.83
CA LEU A 100 3.37 -2.35 -11.16
C LEU A 100 2.11 -3.24 -11.30
N HIS A 101 2.24 -4.51 -11.68
CA HIS A 101 1.09 -5.43 -11.65
C HIS A 101 0.69 -5.79 -10.21
N GLU A 102 1.66 -5.98 -9.31
CA GLU A 102 1.38 -6.18 -7.89
C GLU A 102 0.70 -4.94 -7.29
N ASP A 103 1.16 -3.73 -7.63
CA ASP A 103 0.58 -2.48 -7.18
C ASP A 103 -0.88 -2.34 -7.64
N MET A 104 -1.14 -2.55 -8.94
CA MET A 104 -2.50 -2.57 -9.48
C MET A 104 -3.39 -3.61 -8.79
N GLY A 105 -2.85 -4.78 -8.49
CA GLY A 105 -3.55 -5.83 -7.74
C GLY A 105 -3.87 -5.42 -6.30
N ALA A 106 -2.92 -4.74 -5.63
CA ALA A 106 -3.08 -4.23 -4.28
C ALA A 106 -4.20 -3.18 -4.21
N GLU A 107 -4.21 -2.19 -5.12
CA GLU A 107 -5.24 -1.16 -5.21
C GLU A 107 -6.65 -1.76 -5.39
N GLN A 108 -6.78 -2.78 -6.26
CA GLN A 108 -8.07 -3.44 -6.44
C GLN A 108 -8.52 -4.22 -5.20
N LYS A 109 -7.61 -4.83 -4.45
CA LYS A 109 -7.94 -5.52 -3.19
C LYS A 109 -8.36 -4.52 -2.12
N ALA A 110 -7.66 -3.39 -1.98
CA ALA A 110 -8.02 -2.32 -1.07
C ALA A 110 -9.40 -1.73 -1.42
N ARG A 111 -9.64 -1.42 -2.72
CA ARG A 111 -10.95 -0.96 -3.20
C ARG A 111 -12.08 -1.91 -2.81
N VAL A 112 -11.91 -3.21 -3.00
CA VAL A 112 -12.93 -4.21 -2.61
C VAL A 112 -13.13 -4.25 -1.10
N THR A 113 -12.07 -4.06 -0.32
CA THR A 113 -12.17 -3.97 1.15
C THR A 113 -13.03 -2.77 1.54
N TYR A 114 -12.80 -1.60 0.96
CA TYR A 114 -13.64 -0.42 1.20
C TYR A 114 -15.09 -0.62 0.72
N ASP A 115 -15.31 -1.21 -0.45
CA ASP A 115 -16.67 -1.55 -0.92
C ASP A 115 -17.40 -2.46 0.08
N ASN A 116 -16.72 -3.43 0.68
CA ASN A 116 -17.31 -4.32 1.67
C ASN A 116 -17.64 -3.58 2.98
N LEU A 117 -16.74 -2.71 3.45
CA LEU A 117 -16.98 -1.90 4.66
C LEU A 117 -18.17 -0.94 4.46
N ILE A 118 -18.24 -0.27 3.31
CA ILE A 118 -19.34 0.66 2.95
C ILE A 118 -20.72 -0.03 3.01
N ARG A 119 -20.79 -1.32 2.65
CA ARG A 119 -22.04 -2.09 2.72
C ARG A 119 -22.47 -2.45 4.15
N LEU A 120 -21.57 -2.39 5.11
CA LEU A 120 -21.80 -2.81 6.50
C LEU A 120 -22.07 -1.62 7.44
N ILE A 121 -21.90 -0.38 6.97
CA ILE A 121 -21.92 0.82 7.80
C ILE A 121 -23.03 1.75 7.33
N ASP A 122 -23.82 2.25 8.28
CA ASP A 122 -24.88 3.24 8.02
C ASP A 122 -24.52 4.65 8.51
N ASP A 123 -23.44 4.79 9.30
CA ASP A 123 -23.02 6.08 9.87
C ASP A 123 -22.37 6.96 8.77
N PRO A 124 -22.95 8.13 8.46
CA PRO A 124 -22.42 9.02 7.42
C PRO A 124 -21.04 9.56 7.74
N ASP A 125 -20.69 9.76 9.01
CA ASP A 125 -19.38 10.28 9.43
C ASP A 125 -18.25 9.25 9.17
N ILE A 126 -18.59 7.98 9.02
CA ILE A 126 -17.67 6.92 8.61
C ILE A 126 -17.78 6.64 7.11
N LEU A 127 -19.00 6.66 6.55
CA LEU A 127 -19.22 6.37 5.14
C LEU A 127 -18.51 7.34 4.20
N ASP A 128 -18.51 8.64 4.50
CA ASP A 128 -17.94 9.64 3.61
C ASP A 128 -16.41 9.54 3.49
N PRO A 129 -15.63 9.38 4.59
CA PRO A 129 -14.21 9.06 4.49
C PRO A 129 -13.92 7.74 3.75
N LEU A 130 -14.72 6.68 3.99
CA LEU A 130 -14.52 5.40 3.30
C LEU A 130 -14.79 5.49 1.80
N LYS A 131 -15.80 6.26 1.38
CA LYS A 131 -16.06 6.52 -0.05
C LYS A 131 -14.93 7.29 -0.69
N PHE A 132 -14.37 8.29 0.02
CA PHE A 132 -13.19 9.02 -0.46
C PHE A 132 -12.01 8.08 -0.67
N LEU A 133 -11.63 7.29 0.33
CA LEU A 133 -10.55 6.31 0.24
C LEU A 133 -10.77 5.35 -0.95
N ARG A 134 -11.96 4.78 -1.05
CA ARG A 134 -12.34 3.88 -2.15
C ARG A 134 -12.15 4.52 -3.54
N GLU A 135 -12.47 5.81 -3.72
CA GLU A 135 -12.25 6.51 -4.99
C GLU A 135 -10.76 6.75 -5.25
N ARG A 136 -9.94 6.93 -4.21
CA ARG A 136 -8.48 7.06 -4.38
C ARG A 136 -7.85 5.77 -4.90
N GLU A 137 -8.28 4.60 -4.44
CA GLU A 137 -7.82 3.30 -4.96
C GLU A 137 -8.05 3.15 -6.47
N ILE A 138 -9.16 3.69 -6.99
CA ILE A 138 -9.44 3.69 -8.44
C ILE A 138 -8.45 4.58 -9.18
N VAL A 139 -8.15 5.77 -8.64
CA VAL A 139 -7.19 6.70 -9.25
C VAL A 139 -5.77 6.12 -9.22
N HIS A 140 -5.36 5.52 -8.12
CA HIS A 140 -4.04 4.89 -7.99
C HIS A 140 -3.90 3.72 -8.98
N TYR A 141 -4.90 2.85 -9.06
CA TYR A 141 -4.94 1.78 -10.05
C TYR A 141 -4.74 2.29 -11.48
N GLN A 142 -5.46 3.36 -11.86
CA GLN A 142 -5.34 3.97 -13.19
C GLN A 142 -3.94 4.51 -13.44
N ARG A 143 -3.37 5.24 -12.47
CA ARG A 143 -2.02 5.81 -12.57
C ARG A 143 -0.94 4.73 -12.72
N PHE A 144 -1.03 3.64 -11.98
CA PHE A 144 -0.13 2.49 -12.14
C PHE A 144 -0.31 1.80 -13.49
N GLY A 145 -1.56 1.67 -13.97
CA GLY A 145 -1.85 1.14 -15.29
C GLY A 145 -1.26 1.98 -16.42
N GLU A 146 -1.36 3.32 -16.32
CA GLU A 146 -0.77 4.25 -17.29
C GLU A 146 0.77 4.22 -17.27
N ALA A 147 1.37 3.98 -16.10
CA ALA A 147 2.81 3.85 -15.93
C ALA A 147 3.35 2.48 -16.38
N ASN A 148 2.47 1.47 -16.51
CA ASN A 148 2.88 0.10 -16.83
C ASN A 148 3.25 -0.02 -18.32
N PRO A 149 4.48 -0.45 -18.65
CA PRO A 149 4.93 -0.59 -20.03
C PRO A 149 4.08 -1.53 -20.87
N THR A 150 3.40 -2.50 -20.26
CA THR A 150 2.54 -3.45 -20.98
C THR A 150 1.22 -2.83 -21.44
N HIS A 151 0.79 -1.74 -20.81
CA HIS A 151 -0.44 -1.02 -21.15
C HIS A 151 -0.21 0.27 -21.93
N SER A 152 1.02 0.75 -22.02
CA SER A 152 1.39 2.00 -22.67
C SER A 152 2.47 1.79 -23.73
N ASN A 153 2.16 2.10 -24.97
CA ASN A 153 3.14 2.10 -26.07
C ASN A 153 4.32 3.06 -25.82
N ARG A 154 4.18 4.01 -24.91
CA ARG A 154 5.20 5.01 -24.59
C ARG A 154 6.46 4.38 -23.98
N PHE A 155 6.32 3.31 -23.21
CA PHE A 155 7.43 2.66 -22.50
C PHE A 155 7.89 1.33 -23.11
N ILE A 156 7.09 0.69 -23.96
CA ILE A 156 7.39 -0.62 -24.54
C ILE A 156 8.72 -0.59 -25.31
N THR A 157 8.93 0.41 -26.16
CA THR A 157 10.12 0.48 -27.02
C THR A 157 11.39 0.72 -26.19
N SER A 158 11.33 1.57 -25.16
CA SER A 158 12.48 1.84 -24.28
C SER A 158 12.75 0.71 -23.30
N TYR A 159 11.71 0.01 -22.81
CA TYR A 159 11.86 -1.18 -21.95
C TYR A 159 12.55 -2.36 -22.67
N ILE A 160 12.15 -2.64 -23.93
CA ILE A 160 12.80 -3.68 -24.76
C ILE A 160 14.25 -3.30 -25.11
N GLY A 161 14.51 -2.01 -25.34
CA GLY A 161 15.87 -1.48 -25.56
C GLY A 161 16.75 -1.65 -24.32
N SER A 162 16.28 -1.22 -23.15
CA SER A 162 17.06 -1.26 -21.91
C SER A 162 17.40 -2.68 -21.43
N LYS A 163 16.54 -3.67 -21.66
CA LYS A 163 16.87 -5.08 -21.34
C LYS A 163 17.99 -5.66 -22.18
N ARG A 164 18.18 -5.18 -23.42
CA ARG A 164 19.33 -5.62 -24.25
C ARG A 164 20.65 -5.05 -23.73
N ASP A 165 20.63 -3.83 -23.20
CA ASP A 165 21.82 -3.18 -22.65
C ASP A 165 22.24 -3.80 -21.30
N PHE A 166 21.29 -4.28 -20.50
CA PHE A 166 21.58 -4.98 -19.22
C PHE A 166 22.31 -6.32 -19.39
N GLN A 167 22.15 -6.99 -20.53
CA GLN A 167 22.89 -8.23 -20.81
C GLN A 167 24.36 -8.00 -21.19
N THR A 168 24.75 -6.75 -21.47
CA THR A 168 26.11 -6.36 -21.85
C THR A 168 26.87 -5.59 -20.77
N MET A 169 26.21 -5.21 -19.65
CA MET A 169 26.87 -4.58 -18.51
C MET A 169 27.42 -5.65 -17.57
N GLU A 170 28.72 -5.86 -17.59
CA GLU A 170 29.43 -6.56 -16.51
C GLU A 170 29.14 -5.84 -15.18
N ALA A 171 28.62 -6.59 -14.21
CA ALA A 171 28.14 -6.06 -12.95
C ALA A 171 29.29 -5.47 -12.12
N PRO A 172 29.34 -4.13 -11.84
CA PRO A 172 30.37 -3.55 -11.00
C PRO A 172 30.11 -3.67 -9.49
N PHE A 173 29.16 -4.49 -9.03
CA PHE A 173 28.70 -4.47 -7.64
C PHE A 173 28.92 -5.76 -6.83
N VAL A 174 29.81 -6.68 -7.26
CA VAL A 174 30.08 -7.91 -6.47
C VAL A 174 31.06 -7.70 -5.30
N HIS A 175 31.65 -6.52 -5.12
CA HIS A 175 32.70 -6.30 -4.11
C HIS A 175 32.30 -5.61 -2.81
N LEU A 176 31.02 -5.39 -2.52
CA LEU A 176 30.60 -4.67 -1.30
C LEU A 176 30.04 -5.56 -0.18
N CYS A 177 29.98 -6.88 -0.34
CA CYS A 177 29.45 -7.79 0.68
C CYS A 177 30.43 -8.85 1.19
N THR A 178 31.74 -8.68 0.97
CA THR A 178 32.76 -9.57 1.54
C THR A 178 33.84 -8.75 2.25
N ASN A 179 33.51 -8.17 3.40
CA ASN A 179 34.42 -7.87 4.52
C ASN A 179 33.58 -7.65 5.79
#